data_090a09bf9e5f044d0a1db2b51bbc2872
#
_entry.id   090a09bf9e5f044d0a1db2b51bbc2872
#
_cell.length_a   1.000
_cell.length_b   1.000
_cell.length_c   1.000
_cell.angle_alpha   90.00
_cell.angle_beta   90.00
_cell.angle_gamma   90.00
#
_symmetry.space_group_name_H-M   'P 1'
#
loop_
_entity.id
_entity.type
_entity.pdbx_description
1 polymer ?
#
loop_
_entity_poly.entity_id
_entity_poly.type
_entity_poly.pdbx_seq_one_letter_code
_entity_poly.pdbx_strand_id
1 'polypeptide(L)'
;YDSAGAFCLHLQCMDPSGNLDLYLKRGRCAVFFSATLLPVNYYREQLAGREDDYAIYAPSPFQSSNRLLLIARDVSTKYTRRTPREYQRITDYILRFIQAKTGNYLIFFPSYRMLEDIRNYLEQSAYCRRSVDLYMQESSMSETMREEFLSHFQDTPVRTTVGLCVMGGIFGEGIDPVSYTHLTLPTK
;
A
#
# COMPACT_ATOMS: atom_id res chain seq x y z
N TYR A 1 -27.80 8.53 -6.99
CA TYR A 1 -28.42 7.20 -7.02
C TYR A 1 -27.27 6.19 -7.20
N ASP A 2 -27.29 5.13 -6.42
CA ASP A 2 -26.39 4.00 -6.63
C ASP A 2 -26.84 3.11 -7.80
N SER A 3 -26.08 2.05 -8.09
CA SER A 3 -26.40 1.10 -9.17
C SER A 3 -27.70 0.31 -8.94
N ALA A 4 -28.27 0.35 -7.74
CA ALA A 4 -29.54 -0.27 -7.37
C ALA A 4 -30.71 0.73 -7.36
N GLY A 5 -30.45 2.02 -7.72
CA GLY A 5 -31.45 3.08 -7.74
C GLY A 5 -31.81 3.67 -6.37
N ALA A 6 -31.07 3.34 -5.31
CA ALA A 6 -31.23 3.93 -4.00
C ALA A 6 -30.69 5.37 -3.98
N PHE A 7 -31.40 6.25 -3.24
CA PHE A 7 -30.93 7.62 -3.03
C PHE A 7 -29.73 7.59 -2.06
N CYS A 8 -28.60 8.11 -2.50
CA CYS A 8 -27.39 8.22 -1.69
C CYS A 8 -26.99 9.68 -1.56
N LEU A 9 -26.86 10.17 -0.32
CA LEU A 9 -26.38 11.51 0.00
C LEU A 9 -24.98 11.41 0.62
N HIS A 10 -23.99 11.97 -0.05
CA HIS A 10 -22.64 12.09 0.46
C HIS A 10 -22.39 13.49 1.01
N LEU A 11 -22.10 13.57 2.31
CA LEU A 11 -21.64 14.80 2.97
C LEU A 11 -20.13 14.70 3.16
N GLN A 12 -19.41 15.67 2.61
CA GLN A 12 -17.95 15.74 2.72
C GLN A 12 -17.55 17.09 3.34
N CYS A 13 -16.80 17.03 4.43
CA CYS A 13 -16.20 18.21 5.02
C CYS A 13 -14.99 18.64 4.19
N MET A 14 -15.09 19.78 3.52
CA MET A 14 -14.01 20.32 2.69
C MET A 14 -12.99 21.13 3.48
N ASP A 15 -13.42 21.76 4.56
CA ASP A 15 -12.58 22.52 5.49
C ASP A 15 -12.92 22.15 6.94
N PRO A 16 -12.09 21.33 7.58
CA PRO A 16 -12.30 20.92 8.97
C PRO A 16 -11.78 21.94 10.00
N SER A 17 -11.07 23.00 9.58
CA SER A 17 -10.31 23.90 10.45
C SER A 17 -11.16 24.52 11.55
N GLY A 18 -12.35 25.03 11.22
CA GLY A 18 -13.25 25.64 12.20
C GLY A 18 -13.73 24.68 13.28
N ASN A 19 -14.02 23.42 12.92
CA ASN A 19 -14.41 22.40 13.88
C ASN A 19 -13.21 21.98 14.75
N LEU A 20 -12.05 21.80 14.14
CA LEU A 20 -10.83 21.43 14.85
C LEU A 20 -10.43 22.51 15.86
N ASP A 21 -10.50 23.80 15.50
CA ASP A 21 -10.17 24.91 16.40
C ASP A 21 -11.00 24.88 17.69
N LEU A 22 -12.30 24.53 17.60
CA LEU A 22 -13.16 24.40 18.78
C LEU A 22 -12.69 23.30 19.75
N TYR A 23 -12.16 22.21 19.22
CA TYR A 23 -11.64 21.12 20.04
C TYR A 23 -10.23 21.41 20.57
N LEU A 24 -9.37 22.00 19.74
CA LEU A 24 -7.99 22.35 20.11
C LEU A 24 -7.93 23.36 21.24
N LYS A 25 -8.87 24.28 21.31
CA LYS A 25 -8.99 25.25 22.43
C LYS A 25 -9.27 24.62 23.79
N ARG A 26 -9.66 23.36 23.86
CA ARG A 26 -9.85 22.61 25.11
C ARG A 26 -8.55 22.02 25.63
N GLY A 27 -7.54 21.89 24.80
CA GLY A 27 -6.21 21.38 25.15
C GLY A 27 -5.22 22.49 25.43
N ARG A 28 -4.09 22.13 26.05
CA ARG A 28 -2.96 23.06 26.25
C ARG A 28 -2.10 23.19 24.99
N CYS A 29 -1.94 22.10 24.26
CA CYS A 29 -1.20 22.03 23.01
C CYS A 29 -1.71 20.84 22.19
N ALA A 30 -1.41 20.85 20.89
CA ALA A 30 -1.63 19.74 20.00
C ALA A 30 -0.36 19.50 19.17
N VAL A 31 -0.09 18.25 18.86
CA VAL A 31 1.00 17.84 17.97
C VAL A 31 0.41 16.98 16.87
N PHE A 32 0.53 17.45 15.65
CA PHE A 32 0.14 16.71 14.46
C PHE A 32 1.39 16.14 13.78
N PHE A 33 1.37 14.89 13.44
CA PHE A 33 2.49 14.24 12.76
C PHE A 33 2.02 13.25 11.72
N SER A 34 2.69 13.24 10.58
CA SER A 34 2.49 12.28 9.49
C SER A 34 3.70 12.34 8.55
N ALA A 35 3.94 11.27 7.82
CA ALA A 35 4.92 11.26 6.74
C ALA A 35 4.51 12.11 5.52
N THR A 36 3.24 12.55 5.44
CA THR A 36 2.64 13.19 4.27
C THR A 36 2.04 14.58 4.55
N LEU A 37 2.42 15.27 5.63
CA LEU A 37 2.00 16.64 5.92
C LEU A 37 2.72 17.69 5.04
N LEU A 38 2.70 17.46 3.73
CA LEU A 38 3.30 18.36 2.74
C LEU A 38 2.29 18.68 1.62
N PRO A 39 2.16 19.96 1.21
CA PRO A 39 2.86 21.18 1.68
C PRO A 39 2.42 21.60 3.09
N VAL A 40 3.37 22.04 3.91
CA VAL A 40 3.10 22.39 5.32
C VAL A 40 2.03 23.45 5.48
N ASN A 41 2.04 24.51 4.66
CA ASN A 41 1.07 25.60 4.77
C ASN A 41 -0.37 25.13 4.54
N TYR A 42 -0.59 24.26 3.56
CA TYR A 42 -1.92 23.67 3.32
C TYR A 42 -2.45 22.94 4.56
N TYR A 43 -1.62 22.06 5.14
CA TYR A 43 -2.03 21.31 6.32
C TYR A 43 -2.15 22.19 7.57
N ARG A 44 -1.32 23.24 7.70
CA ARG A 44 -1.47 24.22 8.77
C ARG A 44 -2.87 24.85 8.76
N GLU A 45 -3.33 25.31 7.61
CA GLU A 45 -4.68 25.85 7.43
C GLU A 45 -5.76 24.81 7.76
N GLN A 46 -5.66 23.61 7.20
CA GLN A 46 -6.66 22.55 7.40
C GLN A 46 -6.74 22.05 8.85
N LEU A 47 -5.65 22.12 9.59
CA LEU A 47 -5.54 21.66 10.99
C LEU A 47 -5.75 22.80 12.00
N ALA A 48 -6.29 23.93 11.57
CA ALA A 48 -6.52 25.13 12.40
C ALA A 48 -5.23 25.67 13.04
N GLY A 49 -4.08 25.46 12.41
CA GLY A 49 -2.80 25.99 12.86
C GLY A 49 -2.68 27.50 12.62
N ARG A 50 -1.87 28.17 13.42
CA ARG A 50 -1.57 29.59 13.37
C ARG A 50 -0.25 29.83 12.64
N GLU A 51 -0.01 31.06 12.22
CA GLU A 51 1.24 31.42 11.53
C GLU A 51 2.49 31.23 12.40
N ASP A 52 2.33 31.39 13.71
CA ASP A 52 3.38 31.24 14.71
C ASP A 52 3.57 29.81 15.23
N ASP A 53 2.75 28.85 14.77
CA ASP A 53 2.92 27.45 15.14
C ASP A 53 4.16 26.83 14.48
N TYR A 54 4.89 26.05 15.25
CA TYR A 54 6.10 25.38 14.78
C TYR A 54 5.77 24.25 13.79
N ALA A 55 6.54 24.19 12.72
CA ALA A 55 6.56 23.07 11.79
C ALA A 55 7.97 22.48 11.75
N ILE A 56 8.09 21.19 11.99
CA ILE A 56 9.36 20.47 11.99
C ILE A 56 9.36 19.50 10.82
N TYR A 57 10.37 19.60 9.97
CA TYR A 57 10.64 18.59 8.94
C TYR A 57 11.69 17.62 9.48
N ALA A 58 11.28 16.38 9.69
CA ALA A 58 12.20 15.28 10.01
C ALA A 58 12.68 14.62 8.72
N PRO A 59 13.98 14.63 8.41
CA PRO A 59 14.48 13.91 7.26
C PRO A 59 14.27 12.40 7.40
N SER A 60 14.05 11.72 6.28
CA SER A 60 13.91 10.27 6.28
C SER A 60 15.17 9.59 6.84
N PRO A 61 15.05 8.66 7.79
CA PRO A 61 16.18 7.85 8.25
C PRO A 61 16.66 6.85 7.19
N PHE A 62 15.83 6.58 6.18
CA PHE A 62 16.15 5.64 5.13
C PHE A 62 17.01 6.28 4.05
N GLN A 63 18.19 5.70 3.80
CA GLN A 63 19.10 6.19 2.77
C GLN A 63 18.52 5.91 1.38
N SER A 64 18.40 6.95 0.56
CA SER A 64 17.88 6.83 -0.81
C SER A 64 18.74 5.94 -1.72
N SER A 65 20.04 5.79 -1.41
CA SER A 65 20.95 4.86 -2.10
C SER A 65 20.55 3.38 -1.95
N ASN A 66 19.78 3.05 -0.91
CA ASN A 66 19.31 1.68 -0.68
C ASN A 66 17.97 1.39 -1.41
N ARG A 67 17.46 2.38 -2.15
CA ARG A 67 16.20 2.26 -2.90
C ARG A 67 16.47 2.12 -4.39
N LEU A 68 16.03 1.01 -4.99
CA LEU A 68 15.96 0.83 -6.44
C LEU A 68 14.52 1.03 -6.91
N LEU A 69 14.27 2.03 -7.75
CA LEU A 69 12.98 2.26 -8.38
C LEU A 69 13.04 1.83 -9.86
N LEU A 70 12.19 0.86 -10.21
CA LEU A 70 12.06 0.38 -11.58
C LEU A 70 10.62 0.60 -12.06
N ILE A 71 10.44 1.03 -13.30
CA ILE A 71 9.14 1.28 -13.91
C ILE A 71 9.01 0.45 -15.18
N ALA A 72 8.10 -0.54 -15.17
CA ALA A 72 7.73 -1.29 -16.36
C ALA A 72 6.76 -0.45 -17.21
N ARG A 73 7.13 -0.13 -18.45
CA ARG A 73 6.36 0.75 -19.35
C ARG A 73 5.45 -0.01 -20.31
N ASP A 74 5.57 -1.30 -20.38
CA ASP A 74 4.95 -2.18 -21.36
C ASP A 74 3.81 -3.04 -20.78
N VAL A 75 3.50 -2.92 -19.49
CA VAL A 75 2.37 -3.55 -18.80
C VAL A 75 1.41 -2.51 -18.24
N SER A 76 0.15 -2.90 -18.02
CA SER A 76 -0.87 -1.99 -17.51
C SER A 76 -1.92 -2.71 -16.66
N THR A 77 -2.36 -2.04 -15.59
CA THR A 77 -3.45 -2.52 -14.73
C THR A 77 -4.80 -1.87 -15.07
N LYS A 78 -4.86 -1.03 -16.12
CA LYS A 78 -6.12 -0.41 -16.57
C LYS A 78 -7.18 -1.48 -16.85
N TYR A 79 -8.40 -1.23 -16.37
CA TYR A 79 -9.51 -2.18 -16.52
C TYR A 79 -9.72 -2.63 -17.97
N THR A 80 -9.65 -1.70 -18.91
CA THR A 80 -9.83 -1.95 -20.36
C THR A 80 -8.70 -2.77 -21.00
N ARG A 81 -7.56 -2.93 -20.32
CA ARG A 81 -6.40 -3.71 -20.79
C ARG A 81 -6.22 -5.05 -20.07
N ARG A 82 -7.12 -5.40 -19.15
CA ARG A 82 -7.05 -6.65 -18.37
C ARG A 82 -7.42 -7.83 -19.25
N THR A 83 -6.41 -8.40 -19.88
CA THR A 83 -6.51 -9.59 -20.73
C THR A 83 -5.63 -10.71 -20.19
N PRO A 84 -5.87 -11.98 -20.51
CA PRO A 84 -5.00 -13.09 -20.12
C PRO A 84 -3.52 -12.85 -20.50
N ARG A 85 -3.28 -12.27 -21.67
CA ARG A 85 -1.93 -11.91 -22.13
C ARG A 85 -1.27 -10.84 -21.24
N GLU A 86 -2.02 -9.84 -20.82
CA GLU A 86 -1.50 -8.80 -19.92
C GLU A 86 -1.21 -9.36 -18.53
N TYR A 87 -2.07 -10.23 -18.02
CA TYR A 87 -1.84 -10.92 -16.76
C TYR A 87 -0.61 -11.81 -16.80
N GLN A 88 -0.41 -12.55 -17.90
CA GLN A 88 0.81 -13.34 -18.08
C GLN A 88 2.06 -12.46 -18.05
N ARG A 89 2.08 -11.33 -18.75
CA ARG A 89 3.22 -10.39 -18.76
C ARG A 89 3.51 -9.82 -17.38
N ILE A 90 2.47 -9.44 -16.64
CA ILE A 90 2.63 -8.96 -15.25
C ILE A 90 3.22 -10.08 -14.38
N THR A 91 2.69 -11.29 -14.51
CA THR A 91 3.20 -12.47 -13.80
C THR A 91 4.67 -12.75 -14.14
N ASP A 92 5.06 -12.63 -15.41
CA ASP A 92 6.45 -12.82 -15.85
C ASP A 92 7.38 -11.78 -15.21
N TYR A 93 6.95 -10.53 -15.06
CA TYR A 93 7.71 -9.51 -14.32
C TYR A 93 7.88 -9.90 -12.85
N ILE A 94 6.80 -10.29 -12.19
CA ILE A 94 6.82 -10.73 -10.78
C ILE A 94 7.79 -11.91 -10.62
N LEU A 95 7.69 -12.92 -11.49
CA LEU A 95 8.56 -14.10 -11.44
C LEU A 95 10.04 -13.73 -11.60
N ARG A 96 10.38 -12.83 -12.52
CA ARG A 96 11.76 -12.37 -12.70
C ARG A 96 12.30 -11.67 -11.44
N PHE A 97 11.48 -10.87 -10.78
CA PHE A 97 11.86 -10.20 -9.53
C PHE A 97 12.14 -11.20 -8.40
N ILE A 98 11.20 -12.10 -8.14
CA ILE A 98 11.32 -13.05 -7.03
C ILE A 98 12.36 -14.14 -7.30
N GLN A 99 12.71 -14.39 -8.57
CA GLN A 99 13.82 -15.28 -8.95
C GLN A 99 15.20 -14.63 -8.79
N ALA A 100 15.29 -13.31 -8.89
CA ALA A 100 16.56 -12.59 -8.85
C ALA A 100 17.24 -12.67 -7.47
N LYS A 101 16.45 -12.72 -6.39
CA LYS A 101 16.97 -12.78 -5.02
C LYS A 101 15.96 -13.44 -4.09
N THR A 102 16.41 -14.37 -3.25
CA THR A 102 15.59 -14.85 -2.12
C THR A 102 15.37 -13.72 -1.14
N GLY A 103 14.11 -13.50 -0.73
CA GLY A 103 13.76 -12.39 0.15
C GLY A 103 12.26 -12.28 0.37
N ASN A 104 11.87 -11.20 1.01
CA ASN A 104 10.48 -10.84 1.27
C ASN A 104 9.97 -9.87 0.21
N TYR A 105 8.80 -10.14 -0.35
CA TYR A 105 8.18 -9.33 -1.39
C TYR A 105 6.73 -9.04 -1.03
N LEU A 106 6.34 -7.77 -1.08
CA LEU A 106 4.93 -7.35 -1.03
C LEU A 106 4.53 -6.82 -2.39
N ILE A 107 3.47 -7.38 -2.96
CA ILE A 107 2.95 -7.04 -4.28
C ILE A 107 1.55 -6.45 -4.12
N PHE A 108 1.40 -5.18 -4.51
CA PHE A 108 0.15 -4.46 -4.36
C PHE A 108 -0.63 -4.37 -5.66
N PHE A 109 -1.89 -4.78 -5.61
CA PHE A 109 -2.81 -4.79 -6.75
C PHE A 109 -3.91 -3.73 -6.59
N PRO A 110 -4.46 -3.20 -7.68
CA PRO A 110 -5.54 -2.22 -7.63
C PRO A 110 -6.90 -2.79 -7.19
N SER A 111 -7.05 -4.11 -7.11
CA SER A 111 -8.29 -4.77 -6.67
C SER A 111 -8.06 -6.24 -6.29
N TYR A 112 -8.92 -6.77 -5.41
CA TYR A 112 -8.92 -8.19 -5.03
C TYR A 112 -9.09 -9.12 -6.25
N ARG A 113 -9.95 -8.78 -7.20
CA ARG A 113 -10.14 -9.58 -8.41
C ARG A 113 -8.83 -9.75 -9.20
N MET A 114 -8.08 -8.67 -9.39
CA MET A 114 -6.79 -8.75 -10.10
C MET A 114 -5.76 -9.53 -9.30
N LEU A 115 -5.77 -9.38 -7.97
CA LEU A 115 -4.92 -10.14 -7.07
C LEU A 115 -5.18 -11.64 -7.21
N GLU A 116 -6.44 -12.08 -7.18
CA GLU A 116 -6.83 -13.48 -7.38
C GLU A 116 -6.44 -14.01 -8.76
N ASP A 117 -6.71 -13.23 -9.81
CA ASP A 117 -6.32 -13.61 -11.17
C ASP A 117 -4.81 -13.86 -11.28
N ILE A 118 -3.98 -12.92 -10.78
CA ILE A 118 -2.50 -13.06 -10.82
C ILE A 118 -2.01 -14.19 -9.91
N ARG A 119 -2.62 -14.38 -8.74
CA ARG A 119 -2.32 -15.53 -7.87
C ARG A 119 -2.44 -16.84 -8.65
N ASN A 120 -3.54 -17.04 -9.38
CA ASN A 120 -3.77 -18.25 -10.16
C ASN A 120 -2.65 -18.48 -11.21
N TYR A 121 -2.14 -17.41 -11.84
CA TYR A 121 -1.00 -17.52 -12.76
C TYR A 121 0.31 -17.87 -12.02
N LEU A 122 0.55 -17.26 -10.85
CA LEU A 122 1.74 -17.58 -10.04
C LEU A 122 1.73 -19.03 -9.56
N GLU A 123 0.60 -19.55 -9.11
CA GLU A 123 0.44 -20.92 -8.66
C GLU A 123 0.65 -21.97 -9.78
N GLN A 124 0.47 -21.59 -11.04
CA GLN A 124 0.80 -22.46 -12.19
C GLN A 124 2.30 -22.55 -12.44
N SER A 125 3.09 -21.61 -11.95
CA SER A 125 4.55 -21.62 -12.08
C SER A 125 5.19 -22.73 -11.26
N ALA A 126 6.03 -23.55 -11.90
CA ALA A 126 6.79 -24.58 -11.21
C ALA A 126 7.76 -23.99 -10.17
N TYR A 127 8.29 -22.79 -10.44
CA TYR A 127 9.17 -22.09 -9.50
C TYR A 127 8.41 -21.68 -8.23
N CYS A 128 7.24 -21.05 -8.36
CA CYS A 128 6.42 -20.65 -7.21
C CYS A 128 6.10 -21.85 -6.33
N ARG A 129 5.61 -22.93 -6.90
CA ARG A 129 5.28 -24.16 -6.14
C ARG A 129 6.45 -24.76 -5.35
N ARG A 130 7.68 -24.63 -5.86
CA ARG A 130 8.86 -25.24 -5.23
C ARG A 130 9.60 -24.33 -4.26
N SER A 131 9.62 -23.02 -4.53
CA SER A 131 10.60 -22.12 -3.94
C SER A 131 9.98 -20.86 -3.30
N VAL A 132 8.66 -20.70 -3.36
CA VAL A 132 7.98 -19.51 -2.87
C VAL A 132 6.89 -19.90 -1.87
N ASP A 133 6.86 -19.18 -0.76
CA ASP A 133 5.76 -19.20 0.19
C ASP A 133 4.85 -18.01 -0.12
N LEU A 134 3.64 -18.29 -0.62
CA LEU A 134 2.72 -17.31 -1.16
C LEU A 134 1.56 -17.06 -0.18
N TYR A 135 1.42 -15.84 0.27
CA TYR A 135 0.35 -15.37 1.17
C TYR A 135 -0.51 -14.32 0.48
N MET A 136 -1.78 -14.23 0.86
CA MET A 136 -2.74 -13.33 0.23
C MET A 136 -3.53 -12.56 1.29
N GLN A 137 -3.68 -11.26 1.07
CA GLN A 137 -4.59 -10.44 1.86
C GLN A 137 -6.04 -10.82 1.56
N GLU A 138 -6.81 -11.10 2.58
CA GLU A 138 -8.26 -11.31 2.48
C GLU A 138 -9.03 -9.99 2.59
N SER A 139 -10.26 -9.96 2.07
CA SER A 139 -11.09 -8.74 2.06
C SER A 139 -11.54 -8.31 3.46
N SER A 140 -11.61 -9.25 4.41
CA SER A 140 -11.93 -8.99 5.81
C SER A 140 -10.97 -9.77 6.70
N MET A 141 -9.91 -9.10 7.16
CA MET A 141 -8.95 -9.67 8.10
C MET A 141 -9.16 -9.04 9.48
N SER A 142 -9.19 -9.88 10.52
CA SER A 142 -9.07 -9.42 11.89
C SER A 142 -7.64 -8.96 12.19
N GLU A 143 -7.43 -8.24 13.29
CA GLU A 143 -6.08 -7.83 13.70
C GLU A 143 -5.16 -9.05 13.91
N THR A 144 -5.68 -10.13 14.48
CA THR A 144 -4.92 -11.38 14.66
C THR A 144 -4.48 -11.99 13.33
N MET A 145 -5.35 -12.03 12.32
CA MET A 145 -5.01 -12.50 10.97
C MET A 145 -3.98 -11.60 10.29
N ARG A 146 -4.05 -10.29 10.55
CA ARG A 146 -3.06 -9.32 10.06
C ARG A 146 -1.68 -9.56 10.68
N GLU A 147 -1.62 -9.76 11.98
CA GLU A 147 -0.38 -10.09 12.69
C GLU A 147 0.22 -11.42 12.22
N GLU A 148 -0.63 -12.45 12.05
CA GLU A 148 -0.23 -13.73 11.48
C GLU A 148 0.36 -13.59 10.08
N PHE A 149 -0.32 -12.85 9.19
CA PHE A 149 0.20 -12.56 7.85
C PHE A 149 1.59 -11.91 7.90
N LEU A 150 1.78 -10.90 8.75
CA LEU A 150 3.06 -10.21 8.89
C LEU A 150 4.15 -11.09 9.51
N SER A 151 3.80 -12.02 10.39
CA SER A 151 4.75 -12.94 11.04
C SER A 151 5.47 -13.87 10.07
N HIS A 152 4.94 -14.08 8.87
CA HIS A 152 5.59 -14.87 7.82
C HIS A 152 6.79 -14.16 7.18
N PHE A 153 6.91 -12.84 7.32
CA PHE A 153 7.98 -12.04 6.73
C PHE A 153 9.15 -11.92 7.71
N GLN A 154 10.06 -12.89 7.66
CA GLN A 154 11.23 -12.96 8.53
C GLN A 154 12.40 -12.15 7.98
N ASP A 155 13.31 -11.69 8.85
CA ASP A 155 14.50 -10.89 8.45
C ASP A 155 15.40 -11.61 7.44
N THR A 156 15.56 -12.91 7.59
CA THR A 156 16.41 -13.75 6.74
C THR A 156 15.63 -14.98 6.27
N PRO A 157 14.75 -14.81 5.27
CA PRO A 157 13.92 -15.92 4.81
C PRO A 157 14.79 -16.98 4.10
N VAL A 158 14.60 -18.23 4.45
CA VAL A 158 15.25 -19.40 3.79
C VAL A 158 14.62 -19.62 2.39
N ARG A 159 13.34 -19.30 2.26
CA ARG A 159 12.58 -19.35 1.00
C ARG A 159 12.05 -17.96 0.69
N THR A 160 11.82 -17.70 -0.60
CA THR A 160 11.18 -16.43 -1.00
C THR A 160 9.76 -16.36 -0.45
N THR A 161 9.47 -15.33 0.33
CA THR A 161 8.13 -15.05 0.87
C THR A 161 7.47 -13.95 0.06
N VAL A 162 6.27 -14.21 -0.45
CA VAL A 162 5.52 -13.25 -1.27
C VAL A 162 4.14 -13.01 -0.66
N GLY A 163 3.86 -11.76 -0.33
CA GLY A 163 2.54 -11.28 0.08
C GLY A 163 1.84 -10.56 -1.06
N LEU A 164 0.64 -11.01 -1.41
CA LEU A 164 -0.24 -10.35 -2.37
C LEU A 164 -1.23 -9.48 -1.60
N CYS A 165 -1.19 -8.17 -1.83
CA CYS A 165 -1.96 -7.17 -1.11
C CYS A 165 -2.77 -6.29 -2.06
N VAL A 166 -3.73 -5.54 -1.53
CA VAL A 166 -4.52 -4.56 -2.29
C VAL A 166 -4.11 -3.14 -1.88
N MET A 167 -3.93 -2.27 -2.88
CA MET A 167 -3.60 -0.86 -2.65
C MET A 167 -4.73 -0.16 -1.89
N GLY A 168 -4.35 0.65 -0.90
CA GLY A 168 -5.31 1.27 0.03
C GLY A 168 -5.97 0.30 1.01
N GLY A 169 -5.55 -0.98 1.04
CA GLY A 169 -5.94 -1.95 2.06
C GLY A 169 -5.11 -1.81 3.33
N ILE A 170 -5.38 -2.71 4.29
CA ILE A 170 -4.79 -2.70 5.64
C ILE A 170 -3.26 -2.80 5.68
N PHE A 171 -2.63 -3.24 4.59
CA PHE A 171 -1.17 -3.32 4.44
C PHE A 171 -0.58 -2.17 3.61
N GLY A 172 -1.40 -1.19 3.19
CA GLY A 172 -0.94 -0.03 2.43
C GLY A 172 -0.17 0.98 3.26
N GLU A 173 -0.45 1.03 4.56
CA GLU A 173 0.18 1.94 5.53
C GLU A 173 0.33 1.25 6.90
N GLY A 174 1.25 1.76 7.72
CA GLY A 174 1.39 1.33 9.12
C GLY A 174 1.91 -0.09 9.30
N ILE A 175 2.63 -0.62 8.33
CA ILE A 175 3.38 -1.87 8.47
C ILE A 175 4.89 -1.56 8.46
N ASP A 176 5.61 -2.22 9.33
CA ASP A 176 7.08 -2.20 9.39
C ASP A 176 7.59 -3.65 9.34
N PRO A 177 7.47 -4.33 8.20
CA PRO A 177 8.06 -5.64 8.03
C PRO A 177 9.54 -5.47 7.79
N VAL A 178 10.34 -6.11 8.59
CA VAL A 178 11.79 -6.05 8.57
C VAL A 178 12.31 -6.62 7.23
N SER A 179 13.15 -5.86 6.52
CA SER A 179 13.87 -6.28 5.29
C SER A 179 13.00 -6.79 4.13
N TYR A 180 12.14 -5.97 3.56
CA TYR A 180 11.30 -6.37 2.44
C TYR A 180 11.48 -5.53 1.17
N THR A 181 11.06 -6.10 0.04
CA THR A 181 11.04 -5.44 -1.27
C THR A 181 9.60 -5.14 -1.69
N HIS A 182 9.27 -3.88 -1.91
CA HIS A 182 7.96 -3.47 -2.43
C HIS A 182 7.87 -3.60 -3.95
N LEU A 183 6.80 -4.20 -4.42
CA LEU A 183 6.38 -4.14 -5.81
C LEU A 183 4.95 -3.60 -5.88
N THR A 184 4.77 -2.39 -6.40
CA THR A 184 3.45 -1.79 -6.60
C THR A 184 3.12 -1.72 -8.08
N LEU A 185 1.89 -2.08 -8.43
CA LEU A 185 1.35 -1.94 -9.77
C LEU A 185 0.52 -0.65 -9.83
N PRO A 186 0.86 0.32 -10.69
CA PRO A 186 0.17 1.61 -10.75
C PRO A 186 -1.29 1.47 -11.19
N THR A 187 -2.15 2.35 -10.63
CA THR A 187 -3.62 2.34 -10.81
C THR A 187 -4.12 3.27 -11.90
N LYS A 188 -3.28 3.89 -12.71
CA LYS A 188 -3.73 4.82 -13.77
C LYS A 188 -4.10 4.14 -15.06
#